data_bf9c3997ca5c0155ae6d33b494a68632
#
_entry.id   bf9c3997ca5c0155ae6d33b494a68632
#
_cell.length_a   1.000
_cell.length_b   1.000
_cell.length_c   1.000
_cell.angle_alpha   90.00
_cell.angle_beta   90.00
_cell.angle_gamma   90.00
#
_symmetry.space_group_name_H-M   'P 1'
#
loop_
_entity.id
_entity.type
_entity.pdbx_description
1 polymer ?
#
loop_
_entity_poly.entity_id
_entity_poly.type
_entity_poly.pdbx_seq_one_letter_code
_entity_poly.pdbx_strand_id
1 'polypeptide(L)'
;TSGEIRVHIENTTSKAHFDRALEVFHELRMDETQLQNGVLLYFAVEDKNFVICGDKGINDLVADDFWDCTKDIMVNHFKAGNFKQGIVDGILNAGEQLKKYFPSLEDDTNELSNEISKG
;
A
#
# COMPACT_ATOMS: atom_id res chain seq x y z
N THR A 1 11.69 4.43 6.58
CA THR A 1 12.00 3.91 5.26
C THR A 1 12.10 5.00 4.21
N SER A 2 12.84 4.72 3.16
CA SER A 2 12.91 5.62 2.01
C SER A 2 11.79 5.35 1.01
N GLY A 3 10.99 4.32 1.24
CA GLY A 3 9.87 4.01 0.36
C GLY A 3 8.69 4.93 0.58
N GLU A 4 7.83 5.04 -0.42
CA GLU A 4 6.61 5.83 -0.34
C GLU A 4 5.40 4.93 -0.22
N ILE A 5 4.55 5.20 0.76
CA ILE A 5 3.31 4.44 0.95
C ILE A 5 2.14 5.41 0.81
N ARG A 6 1.18 5.04 -0.03
CA ARG A 6 -0.04 5.80 -0.20
C ARG A 6 -1.26 4.91 -0.09
N VAL A 7 -2.37 5.49 0.27
CA VAL A 7 -3.65 4.80 0.38
C VAL A 7 -4.66 5.51 -0.51
N HIS A 8 -5.39 4.72 -1.30
CA HIS A 8 -6.50 5.24 -2.10
C HIS A 8 -7.76 4.46 -1.75
N ILE A 9 -8.81 5.15 -1.39
CA ILE A 9 -10.08 4.55 -0.99
C ILE A 9 -11.16 5.03 -1.94
N GLU A 10 -11.90 4.09 -2.51
CA GLU A 10 -13.08 4.43 -3.30
C GLU A 10 -14.18 3.43 -3.02
N ASN A 11 -15.40 3.73 -3.42
CA ASN A 11 -16.53 2.87 -3.11
C ASN A 11 -16.49 1.56 -3.87
N THR A 12 -16.34 1.66 -5.19
CA THR A 12 -16.37 0.49 -6.07
C THR A 12 -15.69 0.83 -7.39
N THR A 13 -15.43 -0.18 -8.19
CA THR A 13 -14.93 0.01 -9.55
C THR A 13 -15.54 -1.05 -10.45
N SER A 14 -15.77 -0.69 -11.70
CA SER A 14 -16.24 -1.64 -12.72
C SER A 14 -15.09 -2.43 -13.32
N LYS A 15 -13.85 -2.05 -13.03
CA LYS A 15 -12.65 -2.73 -13.52
C LYS A 15 -12.24 -3.82 -12.56
N ALA A 16 -11.37 -4.72 -12.99
CA ALA A 16 -10.73 -5.65 -12.08
C ALA A 16 -9.96 -4.83 -11.04
N HIS A 17 -9.99 -5.26 -9.79
CA HIS A 17 -9.42 -4.45 -8.70
C HIS A 17 -7.94 -4.18 -8.89
N PHE A 18 -7.20 -5.17 -9.34
CA PHE A 18 -5.77 -4.99 -9.59
C PHE A 18 -5.52 -3.98 -10.70
N ASP A 19 -6.30 -4.05 -11.77
CA ASP A 19 -6.15 -3.11 -12.90
C ASP A 19 -6.46 -1.69 -12.47
N ARG A 20 -7.50 -1.52 -11.65
CA ARG A 20 -7.82 -0.20 -11.12
C ARG A 20 -6.73 0.32 -10.20
N ALA A 21 -6.17 -0.57 -9.36
CA ALA A 21 -5.07 -0.19 -8.49
C ALA A 21 -3.86 0.30 -9.28
N LEU A 22 -3.52 -0.38 -10.37
CA LEU A 22 -2.42 0.05 -11.24
C LEU A 22 -2.71 1.41 -11.87
N GLU A 23 -3.95 1.63 -12.29
CA GLU A 23 -4.35 2.91 -12.86
C GLU A 23 -4.16 4.04 -11.84
N VAL A 24 -4.60 3.83 -10.61
CA VAL A 24 -4.43 4.81 -9.55
C VAL A 24 -2.95 5.03 -9.23
N PHE A 25 -2.18 3.95 -9.23
CA PHE A 25 -0.73 4.01 -9.00
C PHE A 25 -0.07 4.98 -9.99
N HIS A 26 -0.42 4.88 -11.26
CA HIS A 26 0.10 5.77 -12.28
C HIS A 26 -0.46 7.19 -12.16
N GLU A 27 -1.74 7.32 -11.85
CA GLU A 27 -2.36 8.64 -11.66
C GLU A 27 -1.69 9.42 -10.54
N LEU A 28 -1.29 8.73 -9.48
CA LEU A 28 -0.59 9.34 -8.35
C LEU A 28 0.91 9.49 -8.59
N ARG A 29 1.38 9.10 -9.75
CA ARG A 29 2.80 9.17 -10.14
C ARG A 29 3.71 8.39 -9.20
N MET A 30 3.21 7.28 -8.67
CA MET A 30 4.00 6.49 -7.74
C MET A 30 5.10 5.69 -8.44
N ASP A 31 5.02 5.56 -9.77
CA ASP A 31 6.05 4.93 -10.58
C ASP A 31 7.21 5.88 -10.90
N GLU A 32 7.16 7.12 -10.42
CA GLU A 32 8.19 8.11 -10.70
C GLU A 32 9.17 8.30 -9.55
N THR A 33 9.23 7.33 -8.63
CA THR A 33 10.22 7.39 -7.56
C THR A 33 11.57 6.89 -8.06
N GLN A 34 12.63 7.45 -7.51
CA GLN A 34 13.99 7.13 -7.94
C GLN A 34 14.34 5.66 -7.70
N LEU A 35 13.91 5.10 -6.59
CA LEU A 35 14.22 3.72 -6.24
C LEU A 35 13.13 2.73 -6.66
N GLN A 36 12.07 3.22 -7.31
CA GLN A 36 10.93 2.40 -7.71
C GLN A 36 10.37 1.59 -6.53
N ASN A 37 10.22 2.25 -5.40
CA ASN A 37 9.81 1.62 -4.15
C ASN A 37 8.52 2.18 -3.58
N GLY A 38 7.63 2.66 -4.45
CA GLY A 38 6.31 3.09 -4.04
C GLY A 38 5.40 1.89 -3.77
N VAL A 39 4.51 2.04 -2.79
CA VAL A 39 3.50 1.04 -2.47
C VAL A 39 2.16 1.73 -2.35
N LEU A 40 1.17 1.22 -3.08
CA LEU A 40 -0.20 1.71 -2.99
C LEU A 40 -1.07 0.66 -2.31
N LEU A 41 -1.79 1.09 -1.28
CA LEU A 41 -2.84 0.29 -0.66
C LEU A 41 -4.16 0.79 -1.22
N TYR A 42 -4.77 0.01 -2.08
CA TYR A 42 -6.02 0.36 -2.76
C TYR A 42 -7.18 -0.37 -2.12
N PHE A 43 -8.26 0.37 -1.81
CA PHE A 43 -9.45 -0.21 -1.19
C PHE A 43 -10.70 0.16 -1.99
N ALA A 44 -11.49 -0.86 -2.34
CA ALA A 44 -12.82 -0.69 -2.91
C ALA A 44 -13.80 -1.16 -1.83
N VAL A 45 -14.30 -0.23 -1.03
CA VAL A 45 -14.97 -0.57 0.23
C VAL A 45 -16.31 -1.27 0.02
N GLU A 46 -17.08 -0.90 -0.99
CA GLU A 46 -18.36 -1.57 -1.26
C GLU A 46 -18.15 -2.97 -1.82
N ASP A 47 -17.04 -3.20 -2.49
CA ASP A 47 -16.70 -4.51 -3.02
C ASP A 47 -16.03 -5.40 -1.98
N LYS A 48 -15.72 -4.85 -0.81
CA LYS A 48 -15.02 -5.55 0.26
C LYS A 48 -13.72 -6.16 -0.24
N ASN A 49 -13.00 -5.39 -1.06
CA ASN A 49 -11.77 -5.88 -1.67
C ASN A 49 -10.67 -4.82 -1.55
N PHE A 50 -9.43 -5.29 -1.54
CA PHE A 50 -8.29 -4.39 -1.53
C PHE A 50 -7.12 -5.02 -2.30
N VAL A 51 -6.18 -4.16 -2.70
CA VAL A 51 -4.98 -4.57 -3.43
C VAL A 51 -3.79 -3.85 -2.84
N ILE A 52 -2.69 -4.57 -2.67
CA ILE A 52 -1.41 -3.98 -2.35
C ILE A 52 -0.59 -3.99 -3.63
N CYS A 53 -0.25 -2.80 -4.12
CA CYS A 53 0.47 -2.64 -5.37
C CYS A 53 1.85 -2.06 -5.11
N GLY A 54 2.88 -2.88 -5.23
CA GLY A 54 4.27 -2.43 -5.07
C GLY A 54 4.92 -2.19 -6.41
N ASP A 55 5.80 -1.20 -6.47
CA ASP A 55 6.52 -0.91 -7.68
C ASP A 55 7.59 -1.96 -7.97
N LYS A 56 8.18 -1.88 -9.15
CA LYS A 56 9.14 -2.86 -9.64
C LYS A 56 10.34 -3.03 -8.72
N GLY A 57 10.85 -1.93 -8.16
CA GLY A 57 12.01 -1.98 -7.27
C GLY A 57 11.75 -2.80 -6.02
N ILE A 58 10.49 -2.94 -5.62
CA ILE A 58 10.11 -3.79 -4.50
C ILE A 58 9.90 -5.22 -4.99
N ASN A 59 9.12 -5.38 -6.04
CA ASN A 59 8.76 -6.71 -6.53
C ASN A 59 9.96 -7.54 -6.94
N ASP A 60 11.03 -6.89 -7.43
CA ASP A 60 12.26 -7.59 -7.82
C ASP A 60 13.07 -8.09 -6.62
N LEU A 61 12.85 -7.52 -5.45
CA LEU A 61 13.63 -7.83 -4.25
C LEU A 61 12.95 -8.81 -3.31
N VAL A 62 11.63 -8.96 -3.39
CA VAL A 62 10.87 -9.68 -2.38
C VAL A 62 10.21 -10.91 -2.98
N ALA A 63 9.90 -11.88 -2.12
CA ALA A 63 9.17 -13.07 -2.52
C ALA A 63 7.68 -12.75 -2.73
N ASP A 64 6.98 -13.65 -3.43
CA ASP A 64 5.57 -13.46 -3.75
C ASP A 64 4.70 -13.32 -2.50
N ASP A 65 5.10 -13.91 -1.38
CA ASP A 65 4.33 -13.87 -0.14
C ASP A 65 4.72 -12.73 0.80
N PHE A 66 5.52 -11.79 0.31
CA PHE A 66 6.04 -10.69 1.12
C PHE A 66 4.92 -9.92 1.85
N TRP A 67 3.82 -9.69 1.17
CA TRP A 67 2.72 -8.89 1.71
C TRP A 67 1.67 -9.71 2.47
N ASP A 68 1.87 -11.02 2.61
CA ASP A 68 0.85 -11.87 3.24
C ASP A 68 0.54 -11.46 4.67
N CYS A 69 1.57 -11.11 5.45
CA CYS A 69 1.37 -10.65 6.82
C CYS A 69 0.53 -9.36 6.86
N THR A 70 0.85 -8.43 5.98
CA THR A 70 0.11 -7.16 5.88
C THR A 70 -1.34 -7.43 5.50
N LYS A 71 -1.58 -8.32 4.54
CA LYS A 71 -2.92 -8.69 4.11
C LYS A 71 -3.71 -9.32 5.24
N ASP A 72 -3.09 -10.23 5.99
CA ASP A 72 -3.74 -10.91 7.10
C ASP A 72 -4.18 -9.93 8.18
N ILE A 73 -3.32 -8.98 8.52
CA ILE A 73 -3.63 -7.96 9.50
C ILE A 73 -4.88 -7.18 9.08
N MET A 74 -4.91 -6.75 7.82
CA MET A 74 -6.05 -5.98 7.31
C MET A 74 -7.31 -6.81 7.26
N VAL A 75 -7.23 -8.04 6.77
CA VAL A 75 -8.40 -8.92 6.67
C VAL A 75 -9.00 -9.18 8.05
N ASN A 76 -8.15 -9.45 9.04
CA ASN A 76 -8.64 -9.73 10.40
C ASN A 76 -9.41 -8.54 10.96
N HIS A 77 -8.91 -7.33 10.78
CA HIS A 77 -9.62 -6.14 11.24
C HIS A 77 -10.91 -5.92 10.47
N PHE A 78 -10.89 -6.14 9.15
CA PHE A 78 -12.08 -5.93 8.32
C PHE A 78 -13.18 -6.91 8.69
N LYS A 79 -12.83 -8.16 8.98
CA LYS A 79 -13.81 -9.15 9.43
C LYS A 79 -14.45 -8.78 10.77
N ALA A 80 -13.70 -8.08 11.61
CA ALA A 80 -14.21 -7.62 12.90
C ALA A 80 -14.95 -6.29 12.80
N GLY A 81 -15.06 -5.72 11.62
CA GLY A 81 -15.72 -4.44 11.41
C GLY A 81 -14.86 -3.23 11.70
N ASN A 82 -13.55 -3.42 11.92
CA ASN A 82 -12.62 -2.35 12.27
C ASN A 82 -11.88 -1.85 11.04
N PHE A 83 -12.61 -1.28 10.09
CA PHE A 83 -12.03 -0.90 8.80
C PHE A 83 -10.90 0.11 8.96
N LYS A 84 -11.14 1.16 9.73
CA LYS A 84 -10.13 2.21 9.93
C LYS A 84 -8.86 1.65 10.57
N GLN A 85 -9.02 0.83 11.60
CA GLN A 85 -7.87 0.25 12.30
C GLN A 85 -7.10 -0.69 11.37
N GLY A 86 -7.82 -1.42 10.52
CA GLY A 86 -7.18 -2.28 9.53
C GLY A 86 -6.29 -1.52 8.59
N ILE A 87 -6.75 -0.37 8.11
CA ILE A 87 -5.95 0.47 7.22
C ILE A 87 -4.71 0.98 7.96
N VAL A 88 -4.88 1.49 9.18
CA VAL A 88 -3.76 2.03 9.96
C VAL A 88 -2.71 0.96 10.21
N ASP A 89 -3.13 -0.21 10.69
CA ASP A 89 -2.19 -1.28 10.99
C ASP A 89 -1.56 -1.83 9.71
N GLY A 90 -2.29 -1.84 8.62
CA GLY A 90 -1.75 -2.22 7.32
C GLY A 90 -0.64 -1.28 6.88
N ILE A 91 -0.86 0.02 7.01
CA ILE A 91 0.15 1.03 6.66
C ILE A 91 1.40 0.84 7.52
N LEU A 92 1.22 0.68 8.83
CA LEU A 92 2.34 0.52 9.74
C LEU A 92 3.15 -0.75 9.43
N ASN A 93 2.46 -1.85 9.19
CA ASN A 93 3.13 -3.11 8.85
C ASN A 93 3.85 -3.01 7.52
N ALA A 94 3.22 -2.41 6.51
CA ALA A 94 3.86 -2.22 5.21
C ALA A 94 5.12 -1.37 5.35
N GLY A 95 5.07 -0.33 6.18
CA GLY A 95 6.24 0.51 6.44
C GLY A 95 7.37 -0.26 7.08
N GLU A 96 7.06 -1.13 8.04
CA GLU A 96 8.07 -1.97 8.67
C GLU A 96 8.70 -2.95 7.69
N GLN A 97 7.90 -3.54 6.82
CA GLN A 97 8.41 -4.46 5.81
C GLN A 97 9.34 -3.74 4.83
N LEU A 98 8.92 -2.56 4.38
CA LEU A 98 9.74 -1.77 3.46
C LEU A 98 11.05 -1.31 4.10
N LYS A 99 11.03 -1.00 5.37
CA LYS A 99 12.21 -0.53 6.07
C LYS A 99 13.35 -1.53 6.02
N LYS A 100 13.04 -2.81 5.94
CA LYS A 100 14.05 -3.86 5.87
C LYS A 100 14.88 -3.78 4.58
N TYR A 101 14.25 -3.35 3.49
CA TYR A 101 14.89 -3.28 2.18
C TYR A 101 15.26 -1.86 1.78
N PHE A 102 14.54 -0.88 2.30
CA PHE A 102 14.71 0.52 1.95
C PHE A 102 14.74 1.36 3.23
N PRO A 103 15.81 1.23 4.04
CA PRO A 103 15.90 2.03 5.26
C PRO A 103 16.08 3.50 4.92
N SER A 104 15.69 4.36 5.84
CA SER A 104 15.93 5.78 5.72
C SER A 104 17.43 6.04 5.84
N LEU A 105 17.95 6.90 4.99
CA LEU A 105 19.35 7.27 5.03
C LEU A 105 19.62 8.29 6.13
N GLU A 106 18.60 9.01 6.52
CA GLU A 106 18.67 10.02 7.56
C GLU A 106 17.96 9.51 8.79
N ASP A 107 17.86 10.36 9.79
CA ASP A 107 16.96 10.07 10.89
C ASP A 107 15.59 9.75 10.29
N ASP A 108 14.80 9.04 11.02
CA ASP A 108 13.50 8.63 10.55
C ASP A 108 12.49 9.74 10.62
N THR A 109 12.87 10.92 10.16
CA THR A 109 11.86 11.92 9.94
C THR A 109 10.86 11.30 9.00
N ASN A 110 9.63 11.48 9.31
CA ASN A 110 8.57 10.87 8.54
C ASN A 110 8.46 11.51 7.17
N GLU A 111 9.22 10.98 6.24
CA GLU A 111 9.18 11.41 4.86
C GLU A 111 8.06 10.73 4.10
N LEU A 112 7.44 9.74 4.73
CA LEU A 112 6.38 9.01 4.07
C LEU A 112 5.18 9.91 3.87
N SER A 113 4.68 9.90 2.66
CA SER A 113 3.43 10.55 2.38
C SER A 113 2.31 9.67 2.92
N ASN A 114 1.71 10.08 4.00
CA ASN A 114 0.59 9.34 4.58
C ASN A 114 -0.74 9.88 4.04
N GLU A 115 -0.70 10.47 2.87
CA GLU A 115 -1.90 10.98 2.24
C GLU A 115 -2.86 9.87 1.90
N ILE A 116 -4.13 10.12 2.13
CA ILE A 116 -5.19 9.22 1.73
C ILE A 116 -5.90 9.84 0.54
N SER A 117 -5.86 9.14 -0.58
CA SER A 117 -6.60 9.53 -1.77
C SER A 117 -7.98 8.91 -1.74
N LYS A 118 -8.98 9.68 -2.15
CA LYS A 118 -10.37 9.19 -2.22
C LYS A 118 -10.89 9.38 -3.63
N GLY A 119 -11.41 8.32 -4.18
CA GLY A 119 -12.02 8.35 -5.50
C GLY A 119 -13.52 8.37 -5.47
#